data_26e6ed7dccc78667f3aa81ab5490fb3c
#
_entry.id   26e6ed7dccc78667f3aa81ab5490fb3c
#
_cell.length_a   1.000
_cell.length_b   1.000
_cell.length_c   1.000
_cell.angle_alpha   90.00
_cell.angle_beta   90.00
_cell.angle_gamma   90.00
#
_symmetry.space_group_name_H-M   'P 1'
#
loop_
_entity.id
_entity.type
_entity.pdbx_description
1 polymer ?
#
loop_
_entity_poly.entity_id
_entity_poly.type
_entity_poly.pdbx_seq_one_letter_code
_entity_poly.pdbx_strand_id
1 'polypeptide(L)'
;PQEFEEIIVHYLSHGDKQLAKRALKMGLQQHPSFHGLLLLQSEIYILDENYEVAIKLLEYIEKLNPFDEEISLQRANIASKKGDHISSINYLHKALKISDDPDEIWNLLGMEHLLVENYIEASYFFKNCLSNNPDDYPSLYNLLYCYEQLNMTEAAINSLNEVLESDPYCEVAWHQLGKVYLKCGKIKEALSAFEFAIISDDRFTGAYIEKGKLLESL
;
A
#
# COMPACT_ATOMS: atom_id res chain seq x y z
N PRO A 1 1.90 -0.88 30.76
CA PRO A 1 2.63 -0.36 29.58
C PRO A 1 1.74 -0.34 28.32
N GLN A 2 0.94 -1.37 28.08
CA GLN A 2 0.05 -1.46 26.91
C GLN A 2 -0.93 -0.29 26.78
N GLU A 3 -1.52 0.17 27.90
CA GLU A 3 -2.40 1.36 27.88
C GLU A 3 -1.69 2.61 27.34
N PHE A 4 -0.38 2.76 27.63
CA PHE A 4 0.40 3.86 27.06
C PHE A 4 0.59 3.71 25.56
N GLU A 5 0.83 2.49 25.06
CA GLU A 5 0.91 2.22 23.61
C GLU A 5 -0.39 2.61 22.91
N GLU A 6 -1.51 2.13 23.40
CA GLU A 6 -2.84 2.45 22.84
C GLU A 6 -3.10 3.96 22.78
N ILE A 7 -2.78 4.67 23.87
CA ILE A 7 -2.94 6.13 23.94
C ILE A 7 -2.01 6.83 22.93
N ILE A 8 -0.75 6.39 22.81
CA ILE A 8 0.21 7.00 21.89
C ILE A 8 -0.21 6.78 20.45
N VAL A 9 -0.55 5.53 20.08
CA VAL A 9 -1.05 5.17 18.74
C VAL A 9 -2.31 5.97 18.41
N HIS A 10 -3.24 6.10 19.36
CA HIS A 10 -4.44 6.92 19.17
C HIS A 10 -4.09 8.37 18.83
N TYR A 11 -3.17 9.00 19.58
CA TYR A 11 -2.78 10.38 19.28
C TYR A 11 -2.03 10.51 17.96
N LEU A 12 -1.18 9.54 17.60
CA LEU A 12 -0.48 9.55 16.32
C LEU A 12 -1.45 9.43 15.14
N SER A 13 -2.45 8.54 15.21
CA SER A 13 -3.46 8.36 14.18
C SER A 13 -4.36 9.59 13.95
N HIS A 14 -4.53 10.43 15.00
CA HIS A 14 -5.27 11.69 14.92
C HIS A 14 -4.39 12.92 14.61
N GLY A 15 -3.08 12.71 14.40
CA GLY A 15 -2.13 13.79 14.10
C GLY A 15 -1.67 14.60 15.32
N ASP A 16 -2.07 14.21 16.54
CA ASP A 16 -1.75 14.90 17.79
C ASP A 16 -0.36 14.54 18.35
N LYS A 17 0.66 14.77 17.53
CA LYS A 17 2.06 14.40 17.81
C LYS A 17 2.57 14.93 19.17
N GLN A 18 2.10 16.11 19.63
CA GLN A 18 2.53 16.67 20.90
C GLN A 18 1.96 15.88 22.10
N LEU A 19 0.73 15.42 22.00
CA LEU A 19 0.12 14.58 23.02
C LEU A 19 0.74 13.19 23.02
N ALA A 20 1.01 12.61 21.85
CA ALA A 20 1.75 11.35 21.72
C ALA A 20 3.12 11.42 22.43
N LYS A 21 3.91 12.48 22.21
CA LYS A 21 5.20 12.70 22.89
C LYS A 21 5.08 12.81 24.40
N ARG A 22 4.03 13.47 24.91
CA ARG A 22 3.80 13.56 26.36
C ARG A 22 3.44 12.21 26.96
N ALA A 23 2.54 11.46 26.31
CA ALA A 23 2.17 10.12 26.74
C ALA A 23 3.38 9.17 26.73
N LEU A 24 4.18 9.21 25.65
CA LEU A 24 5.41 8.43 25.53
C LEU A 24 6.40 8.74 26.66
N LYS A 25 6.62 10.02 26.96
CA LYS A 25 7.50 10.43 28.07
C LYS A 25 7.04 9.86 29.39
N MET A 26 5.74 9.90 29.69
CA MET A 26 5.18 9.32 30.90
C MET A 26 5.31 7.79 30.93
N GLY A 27 5.04 7.13 29.81
CA GLY A 27 5.18 5.68 29.65
C GLY A 27 6.62 5.22 29.90
N LEU A 28 7.61 5.88 29.27
CA LEU A 28 9.03 5.56 29.41
C LEU A 28 9.59 5.89 30.84
N GLN A 29 9.02 6.84 31.56
CA GLN A 29 9.39 7.08 32.97
C GLN A 29 8.99 5.91 33.84
N GLN A 30 7.87 5.26 33.59
CA GLN A 30 7.39 4.12 34.35
C GLN A 30 7.95 2.79 33.82
N HIS A 31 8.17 2.68 32.53
CA HIS A 31 8.57 1.46 31.82
C HIS A 31 9.71 1.75 30.82
N PRO A 32 10.93 2.07 31.28
CA PRO A 32 12.00 2.62 30.44
C PRO A 32 12.54 1.64 29.38
N SER A 33 12.36 0.34 29.58
CA SER A 33 12.83 -0.71 28.64
C SER A 33 11.68 -1.48 27.98
N PHE A 34 10.46 -0.97 28.08
CA PHE A 34 9.33 -1.65 27.46
C PHE A 34 9.42 -1.52 25.92
N HIS A 35 9.49 -2.66 25.27
CA HIS A 35 9.82 -2.79 23.85
C HIS A 35 8.93 -1.95 22.93
N GLY A 36 7.61 -2.06 23.06
CA GLY A 36 6.68 -1.30 22.24
C GLY A 36 6.78 0.21 22.39
N LEU A 37 7.04 0.71 23.63
CA LEU A 37 7.28 2.14 23.83
C LEU A 37 8.59 2.63 23.19
N LEU A 38 9.61 1.78 23.12
CA LEU A 38 10.85 2.12 22.42
C LEU A 38 10.65 2.17 20.90
N LEU A 39 9.84 1.26 20.34
CA LEU A 39 9.45 1.30 18.92
C LEU A 39 8.65 2.57 18.59
N LEU A 40 7.66 2.91 19.42
CA LEU A 40 6.90 4.16 19.26
C LEU A 40 7.79 5.41 19.43
N GLN A 41 8.82 5.34 20.28
CA GLN A 41 9.82 6.41 20.38
C GLN A 41 10.60 6.58 19.08
N SER A 42 11.01 5.47 18.48
CA SER A 42 11.69 5.48 17.18
C SER A 42 10.79 6.04 16.08
N GLU A 43 9.53 5.63 16.03
CA GLU A 43 8.53 6.15 15.09
C GLU A 43 8.37 7.69 15.23
N ILE A 44 8.25 8.19 16.45
CA ILE A 44 8.18 9.63 16.70
C ILE A 44 9.45 10.36 16.23
N TYR A 45 10.64 9.76 16.40
CA TYR A 45 11.86 10.35 15.83
C TYR A 45 11.85 10.36 14.29
N ILE A 46 11.30 9.32 13.66
CA ILE A 46 11.12 9.27 12.20
C ILE A 46 10.16 10.38 11.74
N LEU A 47 9.04 10.57 12.45
CA LEU A 47 8.08 11.64 12.18
C LEU A 47 8.65 13.05 12.42
N ASP A 48 9.68 13.19 13.25
CA ASP A 48 10.44 14.42 13.48
C ASP A 48 11.63 14.59 12.53
N GLU A 49 11.80 13.66 11.56
CA GLU A 49 12.93 13.60 10.62
C GLU A 49 14.30 13.44 11.30
N ASN A 50 14.32 13.03 12.58
CA ASN A 50 15.53 12.76 13.34
C ASN A 50 16.05 11.33 13.09
N TYR A 51 16.29 11.00 11.80
CA TYR A 51 16.61 9.65 11.36
C TYR A 51 17.84 9.03 12.02
N GLU A 52 18.87 9.83 12.33
CA GLU A 52 20.09 9.31 12.97
C GLU A 52 19.82 8.82 14.40
N VAL A 53 18.95 9.53 15.13
CA VAL A 53 18.56 9.13 16.50
C VAL A 53 17.68 7.88 16.43
N ALA A 54 16.74 7.85 15.49
CA ALA A 54 15.90 6.69 15.28
C ALA A 54 16.72 5.43 14.93
N ILE A 55 17.70 5.53 14.03
CA ILE A 55 18.57 4.39 13.66
C ILE A 55 19.34 3.86 14.88
N LYS A 56 19.94 4.73 15.70
CA LYS A 56 20.64 4.30 16.92
C LYS A 56 19.72 3.62 17.91
N LEU A 57 18.51 4.10 18.03
CA LEU A 57 17.50 3.47 18.91
C LEU A 57 17.09 2.10 18.35
N LEU A 58 16.85 1.98 17.04
CA LEU A 58 16.55 0.71 16.39
C LEU A 58 17.70 -0.31 16.52
N GLU A 59 18.96 0.13 16.44
CA GLU A 59 20.12 -0.72 16.70
C GLU A 59 20.17 -1.23 18.15
N TYR A 60 19.72 -0.41 19.10
CA TYR A 60 19.58 -0.83 20.49
C TYR A 60 18.45 -1.84 20.68
N ILE A 61 17.29 -1.58 20.09
CA ILE A 61 16.10 -2.45 20.15
C ILE A 61 16.40 -3.83 19.52
N GLU A 62 17.08 -3.86 18.37
CA GLU A 62 17.47 -5.09 17.66
C GLU A 62 18.36 -6.01 18.50
N LYS A 63 19.22 -5.44 19.35
CA LYS A 63 20.02 -6.24 20.29
C LYS A 63 19.18 -6.90 21.39
N LEU A 64 18.04 -6.30 21.73
CA LEU A 64 17.11 -6.86 22.71
C LEU A 64 16.16 -7.88 22.10
N ASN A 65 15.70 -7.64 20.87
CA ASN A 65 14.80 -8.52 20.12
C ASN A 65 15.19 -8.57 18.63
N PRO A 66 16.04 -9.53 18.22
CA PRO A 66 16.56 -9.60 16.85
C PRO A 66 15.53 -9.97 15.78
N PHE A 67 14.38 -10.54 16.17
CA PHE A 67 13.38 -11.08 15.25
C PHE A 67 12.08 -10.25 15.25
N ASP A 68 12.21 -8.95 15.43
CA ASP A 68 11.08 -8.03 15.38
C ASP A 68 10.98 -7.41 13.97
N GLU A 69 9.86 -7.66 13.29
CA GLU A 69 9.62 -7.15 11.93
C GLU A 69 9.53 -5.63 11.90
N GLU A 70 8.97 -5.02 12.97
CA GLU A 70 8.76 -3.59 13.09
C GLU A 70 10.07 -2.80 12.96
N ILE A 71 11.19 -3.36 13.47
CA ILE A 71 12.52 -2.76 13.31
C ILE A 71 12.87 -2.62 11.81
N SER A 72 12.61 -3.67 11.03
CA SER A 72 12.88 -3.68 9.59
C SER A 72 11.93 -2.74 8.85
N LEU A 73 10.66 -2.68 9.24
CA LEU A 73 9.67 -1.75 8.67
C LEU A 73 10.06 -0.29 8.93
N GLN A 74 10.46 0.06 10.14
CA GLN A 74 10.90 1.41 10.46
C GLN A 74 12.19 1.80 9.73
N ARG A 75 13.15 0.87 9.56
CA ARG A 75 14.35 1.11 8.73
C ARG A 75 14.01 1.30 7.26
N ALA A 76 13.05 0.53 6.74
CA ALA A 76 12.55 0.70 5.38
C ALA A 76 11.93 2.10 5.19
N ASN A 77 11.08 2.52 6.13
CA ASN A 77 10.48 3.86 6.13
C ASN A 77 11.55 4.98 6.14
N ILE A 78 12.59 4.86 6.99
CA ILE A 78 13.70 5.82 7.00
C ILE A 78 14.42 5.85 5.65
N ALA A 79 14.71 4.69 5.06
CA ALA A 79 15.40 4.58 3.77
C ALA A 79 14.55 5.20 2.65
N SER A 80 13.27 4.87 2.59
CA SER A 80 12.30 5.44 1.64
C SER A 80 12.23 6.98 1.73
N LYS A 81 12.07 7.52 2.96
CA LYS A 81 12.05 8.97 3.20
C LYS A 81 13.35 9.68 2.80
N LYS A 82 14.47 8.98 2.79
CA LYS A 82 15.76 9.47 2.30
C LYS A 82 15.95 9.31 0.79
N GLY A 83 15.01 8.69 0.09
CA GLY A 83 15.09 8.37 -1.34
C GLY A 83 15.98 7.16 -1.65
N ASP A 84 16.41 6.41 -0.63
CA ASP A 84 17.17 5.17 -0.80
C ASP A 84 16.20 3.96 -0.90
N HIS A 85 15.49 3.91 -2.03
CA HIS A 85 14.48 2.90 -2.30
C HIS A 85 15.06 1.48 -2.34
N ILE A 86 16.30 1.32 -2.76
CA ILE A 86 16.97 0.00 -2.79
C ILE A 86 17.20 -0.53 -1.37
N SER A 87 17.66 0.32 -0.46
CA SER A 87 17.79 -0.07 0.95
C SER A 87 16.43 -0.33 1.58
N SER A 88 15.40 0.46 1.24
CA SER A 88 14.02 0.23 1.70
C SER A 88 13.53 -1.17 1.30
N ILE A 89 13.63 -1.53 0.01
CA ILE A 89 13.28 -2.84 -0.51
C ILE A 89 14.01 -3.96 0.25
N ASN A 90 15.31 -3.79 0.52
CA ASN A 90 16.09 -4.79 1.25
C ASN A 90 15.59 -4.97 2.70
N TYR A 91 15.19 -3.89 3.38
CA TYR A 91 14.61 -3.98 4.72
C TYR A 91 13.21 -4.59 4.70
N LEU A 92 12.37 -4.24 3.73
CA LEU A 92 11.05 -4.84 3.56
C LEU A 92 11.12 -6.35 3.29
N HIS A 93 12.09 -6.80 2.50
CA HIS A 93 12.34 -8.24 2.32
C HIS A 93 12.81 -8.94 3.59
N LYS A 94 13.47 -8.25 4.52
CA LYS A 94 13.81 -8.82 5.83
C LYS A 94 12.55 -8.95 6.69
N ALA A 95 11.70 -7.91 6.72
CA ALA A 95 10.43 -7.95 7.42
C ALA A 95 9.55 -9.09 6.89
N LEU A 96 9.41 -9.21 5.57
CA LEU A 96 8.58 -10.24 4.93
C LEU A 96 8.97 -11.69 5.30
N LYS A 97 10.24 -11.95 5.66
CA LYS A 97 10.69 -13.29 6.04
C LYS A 97 10.25 -13.73 7.43
N ILE A 98 9.89 -12.80 8.28
CA ILE A 98 9.55 -13.02 9.69
C ILE A 98 8.12 -12.62 10.03
N SER A 99 7.43 -11.96 9.11
CA SER A 99 6.04 -11.54 9.28
C SER A 99 5.08 -12.71 9.12
N ASP A 100 4.10 -12.75 10.00
CA ASP A 100 2.95 -13.65 9.92
C ASP A 100 1.81 -13.05 9.08
N ASP A 101 1.82 -11.72 8.87
CA ASP A 101 0.84 -10.99 8.06
C ASP A 101 1.56 -10.11 7.02
N PRO A 102 1.75 -10.61 5.80
CA PRO A 102 2.58 -9.96 4.79
C PRO A 102 1.89 -8.84 4.00
N ASP A 103 0.61 -8.58 4.18
CA ASP A 103 -0.21 -7.73 3.30
C ASP A 103 0.33 -6.30 3.20
N GLU A 104 0.58 -5.66 4.33
CA GLU A 104 1.15 -4.32 4.35
C GLU A 104 2.55 -4.29 3.71
N ILE A 105 3.34 -5.33 3.95
CA ILE A 105 4.71 -5.42 3.42
C ILE A 105 4.68 -5.59 1.89
N TRP A 106 3.75 -6.37 1.34
CA TRP A 106 3.59 -6.49 -0.12
C TRP A 106 3.21 -5.14 -0.74
N ASN A 107 2.28 -4.40 -0.12
CA ASN A 107 1.92 -3.07 -0.60
C ASN A 107 3.14 -2.13 -0.60
N LEU A 108 3.90 -2.09 0.50
CA LEU A 108 5.11 -1.28 0.60
C LEU A 108 6.18 -1.69 -0.43
N LEU A 109 6.41 -3.00 -0.63
CA LEU A 109 7.32 -3.50 -1.67
C LEU A 109 6.86 -3.10 -3.06
N GLY A 110 5.57 -3.25 -3.35
CA GLY A 110 4.98 -2.81 -4.62
C GLY A 110 5.25 -1.32 -4.87
N MET A 111 5.00 -0.48 -3.88
CA MET A 111 5.24 0.97 -3.97
C MET A 111 6.72 1.31 -4.16
N GLU A 112 7.63 0.69 -3.40
CA GLU A 112 9.07 0.93 -3.54
C GLU A 112 9.60 0.50 -4.91
N HIS A 113 9.11 -0.64 -5.44
CA HIS A 113 9.45 -1.08 -6.79
C HIS A 113 8.89 -0.15 -7.87
N LEU A 114 7.72 0.46 -7.68
CA LEU A 114 7.21 1.51 -8.58
C LEU A 114 8.14 2.72 -8.62
N LEU A 115 8.65 3.15 -7.46
CA LEU A 115 9.51 4.32 -7.35
C LEU A 115 10.87 4.13 -8.05
N VAL A 116 11.32 2.88 -8.18
CA VAL A 116 12.53 2.53 -8.97
C VAL A 116 12.20 2.01 -10.38
N GLU A 117 10.96 2.21 -10.84
CA GLU A 117 10.48 1.81 -12.17
C GLU A 117 10.61 0.30 -12.47
N ASN A 118 10.70 -0.53 -11.43
CA ASN A 118 10.71 -1.98 -11.56
C ASN A 118 9.26 -2.53 -11.59
N TYR A 119 8.59 -2.29 -12.70
CA TYR A 119 7.16 -2.59 -12.86
C TYR A 119 6.84 -4.09 -12.81
N ILE A 120 7.80 -4.96 -13.13
CA ILE A 120 7.61 -6.42 -13.07
C ILE A 120 7.44 -6.85 -11.62
N GLU A 121 8.39 -6.49 -10.75
CA GLU A 121 8.31 -6.83 -9.32
C GLU A 121 7.15 -6.11 -8.63
N ALA A 122 6.92 -4.83 -8.97
CA ALA A 122 5.78 -4.08 -8.44
C ALA A 122 4.46 -4.80 -8.74
N SER A 123 4.26 -5.27 -9.97
CA SER A 123 3.05 -6.00 -10.37
C SER A 123 2.88 -7.31 -9.61
N TYR A 124 3.98 -8.02 -9.32
CA TYR A 124 3.94 -9.24 -8.51
C TYR A 124 3.41 -8.97 -7.10
N PHE A 125 3.90 -7.92 -6.44
CA PHE A 125 3.48 -7.60 -5.08
C PHE A 125 2.04 -7.10 -5.01
N PHE A 126 1.61 -6.22 -5.92
CA PHE A 126 0.21 -5.78 -5.97
C PHE A 126 -0.76 -6.92 -6.30
N LYS A 127 -0.33 -7.90 -7.12
CA LYS A 127 -1.14 -9.10 -7.37
C LYS A 127 -1.30 -9.95 -6.09
N ASN A 128 -0.28 -10.04 -5.24
CA ASN A 128 -0.38 -10.72 -3.95
C ASN A 128 -1.38 -10.00 -3.01
N CYS A 129 -1.34 -8.64 -2.95
CA CYS A 129 -2.33 -7.87 -2.17
C CYS A 129 -3.76 -8.20 -2.61
N LEU A 130 -4.02 -8.20 -3.93
CA LEU A 130 -5.35 -8.52 -4.48
C LEU A 130 -5.77 -9.97 -4.26
N SER A 131 -4.82 -10.90 -4.25
CA SER A 131 -5.13 -12.31 -3.97
C SER A 131 -5.62 -12.53 -2.54
N ASN A 132 -5.18 -11.68 -1.61
CA ASN A 132 -5.58 -11.73 -0.20
C ASN A 132 -6.80 -10.83 0.08
N ASN A 133 -6.85 -9.65 -0.52
CA ASN A 133 -7.97 -8.72 -0.43
C ASN A 133 -8.40 -8.26 -1.84
N PRO A 134 -9.40 -8.90 -2.46
CA PRO A 134 -9.89 -8.52 -3.79
C PRO A 134 -10.45 -7.10 -3.88
N ASP A 135 -10.84 -6.50 -2.74
CA ASP A 135 -11.40 -5.14 -2.66
C ASP A 135 -10.31 -4.06 -2.45
N ASP A 136 -9.03 -4.44 -2.52
CA ASP A 136 -7.92 -3.48 -2.48
C ASP A 136 -7.79 -2.74 -3.82
N TYR A 137 -8.71 -1.80 -4.08
CA TYR A 137 -8.70 -0.99 -5.30
C TYR A 137 -7.41 -0.18 -5.50
N PRO A 138 -6.76 0.40 -4.49
CA PRO A 138 -5.42 0.99 -4.65
C PRO A 138 -4.42 0.04 -5.28
N SER A 139 -4.31 -1.19 -4.79
CA SER A 139 -3.42 -2.21 -5.38
C SER A 139 -3.85 -2.61 -6.80
N LEU A 140 -5.16 -2.69 -7.08
CA LEU A 140 -5.67 -2.92 -8.44
C LEU A 140 -5.21 -1.81 -9.41
N TYR A 141 -5.36 -0.54 -9.04
CA TYR A 141 -4.92 0.58 -9.88
C TYR A 141 -3.41 0.56 -10.12
N ASN A 142 -2.62 0.28 -9.09
CA ASN A 142 -1.17 0.18 -9.21
C ASN A 142 -0.75 -1.01 -10.09
N LEU A 143 -1.43 -2.15 -9.97
CA LEU A 143 -1.21 -3.32 -10.84
C LEU A 143 -1.48 -2.99 -12.30
N LEU A 144 -2.62 -2.36 -12.59
CA LEU A 144 -2.99 -1.95 -13.95
C LEU A 144 -2.00 -0.93 -14.51
N TYR A 145 -1.52 -0.01 -13.69
CA TYR A 145 -0.47 0.92 -14.08
C TYR A 145 0.83 0.19 -14.45
N CYS A 146 1.26 -0.79 -13.65
CA CYS A 146 2.43 -1.61 -13.97
C CYS A 146 2.26 -2.32 -15.33
N TYR A 147 1.10 -2.95 -15.55
CA TYR A 147 0.82 -3.63 -16.81
C TYR A 147 0.77 -2.66 -18.01
N GLU A 148 0.31 -1.43 -17.81
CA GLU A 148 0.36 -0.39 -18.83
C GLU A 148 1.80 -0.04 -19.21
N GLN A 149 2.68 0.20 -18.22
CA GLN A 149 4.09 0.51 -18.46
C GLN A 149 4.83 -0.64 -19.17
N LEU A 150 4.44 -1.88 -18.87
CA LEU A 150 4.99 -3.09 -19.48
C LEU A 150 4.34 -3.47 -20.84
N ASN A 151 3.33 -2.74 -21.29
CA ASN A 151 2.49 -3.07 -22.45
C ASN A 151 1.85 -4.47 -22.34
N MET A 152 1.53 -4.94 -21.13
CA MET A 152 0.96 -6.26 -20.85
C MET A 152 -0.57 -6.20 -20.80
N THR A 153 -1.19 -5.81 -21.89
CA THR A 153 -2.65 -5.60 -21.99
C THR A 153 -3.46 -6.85 -21.64
N GLU A 154 -3.02 -8.03 -22.10
CA GLU A 154 -3.72 -9.29 -21.81
C GLU A 154 -3.67 -9.61 -20.31
N ALA A 155 -2.55 -9.33 -19.64
CA ALA A 155 -2.44 -9.51 -18.20
C ALA A 155 -3.41 -8.59 -17.44
N ALA A 156 -3.55 -7.33 -17.88
CA ALA A 156 -4.51 -6.39 -17.31
C ALA A 156 -5.96 -6.91 -17.44
N ILE A 157 -6.34 -7.40 -18.64
CA ILE A 157 -7.67 -7.97 -18.88
C ILE A 157 -7.90 -9.20 -18.00
N ASN A 158 -6.92 -10.10 -17.90
CA ASN A 158 -7.03 -11.31 -17.10
C ASN A 158 -7.20 -10.99 -15.61
N SER A 159 -6.40 -10.06 -15.06
CA SER A 159 -6.54 -9.67 -13.65
C SER A 159 -7.88 -8.98 -13.36
N LEU A 160 -8.40 -8.18 -14.28
CA LEU A 160 -9.73 -7.59 -14.13
C LEU A 160 -10.84 -8.65 -14.19
N ASN A 161 -10.70 -9.65 -15.05
CA ASN A 161 -11.63 -10.76 -15.09
C ASN A 161 -11.56 -11.62 -13.81
N GLU A 162 -10.37 -11.87 -13.24
CA GLU A 162 -10.21 -12.53 -11.95
C GLU A 162 -11.01 -11.80 -10.84
N VAL A 163 -10.96 -10.47 -10.80
CA VAL A 163 -11.79 -9.66 -9.87
C VAL A 163 -13.28 -9.84 -10.16
N LEU A 164 -13.69 -9.80 -11.44
CA LEU A 164 -15.10 -9.93 -11.85
C LEU A 164 -15.65 -11.35 -11.69
N GLU A 165 -14.79 -12.36 -11.64
CA GLU A 165 -15.20 -13.73 -11.29
C GLU A 165 -15.54 -13.84 -9.79
N SER A 166 -14.83 -13.09 -8.93
CA SER A 166 -15.12 -13.04 -7.49
C SER A 166 -16.26 -12.09 -7.14
N ASP A 167 -16.32 -10.92 -7.78
CA ASP A 167 -17.41 -9.95 -7.66
C ASP A 167 -17.88 -9.47 -9.04
N PRO A 168 -18.91 -10.10 -9.62
CA PRO A 168 -19.48 -9.72 -10.91
C PRO A 168 -20.11 -8.32 -10.96
N TYR A 169 -20.34 -7.70 -9.79
CA TYR A 169 -20.92 -6.36 -9.68
C TYR A 169 -19.89 -5.30 -9.27
N CYS A 170 -18.61 -5.59 -9.35
CA CYS A 170 -17.54 -4.59 -9.12
C CYS A 170 -17.52 -3.55 -10.25
N GLU A 171 -18.15 -2.40 -10.00
CA GLU A 171 -18.24 -1.28 -10.97
C GLU A 171 -16.86 -0.75 -11.34
N VAL A 172 -15.92 -0.77 -10.38
CA VAL A 172 -14.52 -0.34 -10.59
C VAL A 172 -13.84 -1.24 -11.61
N ALA A 173 -13.96 -2.57 -11.46
CA ALA A 173 -13.33 -3.53 -12.37
C ALA A 173 -13.93 -3.42 -13.78
N TRP A 174 -15.24 -3.34 -13.92
CA TRP A 174 -15.91 -3.12 -15.20
C TRP A 174 -15.46 -1.82 -15.88
N HIS A 175 -15.39 -0.73 -15.14
CA HIS A 175 -14.92 0.55 -15.65
C HIS A 175 -13.47 0.49 -16.14
N GLN A 176 -12.55 -0.13 -15.37
CA GLN A 176 -11.16 -0.29 -15.79
C GLN A 176 -11.04 -1.20 -17.01
N LEU A 177 -11.84 -2.28 -17.08
CA LEU A 177 -11.87 -3.17 -18.23
C LEU A 177 -12.32 -2.42 -19.50
N GLY A 178 -13.32 -1.56 -19.39
CA GLY A 178 -13.76 -0.68 -20.47
C GLY A 178 -12.63 0.23 -20.95
N LYS A 179 -11.85 0.84 -20.04
CA LYS A 179 -10.70 1.67 -20.39
C LYS A 179 -9.59 0.88 -21.08
N VAL A 180 -9.31 -0.35 -20.64
CA VAL A 180 -8.33 -1.23 -21.27
C VAL A 180 -8.78 -1.60 -22.68
N TYR A 181 -10.04 -1.99 -22.88
CA TYR A 181 -10.60 -2.28 -24.21
C TYR A 181 -10.56 -1.07 -25.14
N LEU A 182 -10.82 0.12 -24.61
CA LEU A 182 -10.75 1.36 -25.39
C LEU A 182 -9.34 1.62 -25.92
N LYS A 183 -8.31 1.44 -25.08
CA LYS A 183 -6.90 1.55 -25.49
C LYS A 183 -6.52 0.55 -26.59
N CYS A 184 -7.18 -0.61 -26.61
CA CYS A 184 -6.98 -1.64 -27.65
C CYS A 184 -7.82 -1.42 -28.93
N GLY A 185 -8.61 -0.35 -28.98
CA GLY A 185 -9.54 -0.11 -30.09
C GLY A 185 -10.75 -1.05 -30.14
N LYS A 186 -11.00 -1.82 -29.06
CA LYS A 186 -12.14 -2.73 -28.91
C LYS A 186 -13.38 -1.96 -28.43
N ILE A 187 -13.93 -1.17 -29.35
CA ILE A 187 -14.98 -0.18 -29.03
C ILE A 187 -16.25 -0.82 -28.48
N LYS A 188 -16.69 -1.95 -29.06
CA LYS A 188 -17.93 -2.64 -28.64
C LYS A 188 -17.78 -3.22 -27.24
N GLU A 189 -16.64 -3.86 -26.97
CA GLU A 189 -16.32 -4.43 -25.69
C GLU A 189 -16.19 -3.32 -24.62
N ALA A 190 -15.58 -2.18 -24.98
CA ALA A 190 -15.48 -1.04 -24.08
C ALA A 190 -16.86 -0.48 -23.71
N LEU A 191 -17.76 -0.30 -24.68
CA LEU A 191 -19.14 0.14 -24.41
C LEU A 191 -19.88 -0.81 -23.49
N SER A 192 -19.80 -2.12 -23.74
CA SER A 192 -20.43 -3.14 -22.91
C SER A 192 -19.87 -3.11 -21.47
N ALA A 193 -18.56 -2.97 -21.32
CA ALA A 193 -17.95 -2.90 -19.99
C ALA A 193 -18.40 -1.65 -19.22
N PHE A 194 -18.48 -0.49 -19.86
CA PHE A 194 -19.01 0.72 -19.21
C PHE A 194 -20.50 0.58 -18.88
N GLU A 195 -21.30 -0.13 -19.70
CA GLU A 195 -22.68 -0.44 -19.39
C GLU A 195 -22.81 -1.33 -18.13
N PHE A 196 -21.98 -2.36 -18.02
CA PHE A 196 -21.96 -3.21 -16.84
C PHE A 196 -21.54 -2.42 -15.59
N ALA A 197 -20.55 -1.52 -15.68
CA ALA A 197 -20.19 -0.65 -14.57
C ALA A 197 -21.38 0.22 -14.10
N ILE A 198 -22.18 0.77 -15.04
CA ILE A 198 -23.38 1.55 -14.73
C ILE A 198 -24.51 0.67 -14.13
N ILE A 199 -24.65 -0.58 -14.59
CA ILE A 199 -25.63 -1.53 -14.03
C ILE A 199 -25.23 -1.94 -12.62
N SER A 200 -23.93 -2.08 -12.35
CA SER A 200 -23.40 -2.44 -11.03
C SER A 200 -23.60 -1.32 -10.00
N ASP A 201 -23.31 -0.07 -10.40
CA ASP A 201 -23.60 1.14 -9.60
C ASP A 201 -24.12 2.26 -10.51
N ASP A 202 -25.40 2.61 -10.39
CA ASP A 202 -26.05 3.65 -11.16
C ASP A 202 -25.57 5.08 -10.82
N ARG A 203 -24.76 5.23 -9.76
CA ARG A 203 -24.14 6.50 -9.33
C ARG A 203 -22.67 6.59 -9.72
N PHE A 204 -22.11 5.57 -10.34
CA PHE A 204 -20.69 5.55 -10.73
C PHE A 204 -20.45 6.45 -11.93
N THR A 205 -20.26 7.75 -11.67
CA THR A 205 -20.10 8.82 -12.67
C THR A 205 -18.98 8.56 -13.68
N GLY A 206 -17.92 7.87 -13.30
CA GLY A 206 -16.78 7.54 -14.17
C GLY A 206 -17.22 6.80 -15.43
N ALA A 207 -18.08 5.80 -15.30
CA ALA A 207 -18.55 5.00 -16.43
C ALA A 207 -19.44 5.81 -17.39
N TYR A 208 -20.31 6.68 -16.88
CA TYR A 208 -21.13 7.56 -17.70
C TYR A 208 -20.28 8.53 -18.53
N ILE A 209 -19.25 9.11 -17.92
CA ILE A 209 -18.33 10.06 -18.58
C ILE A 209 -17.59 9.36 -19.72
N GLU A 210 -16.98 8.20 -19.45
CA GLU A 210 -16.22 7.48 -20.48
C GLU A 210 -17.12 6.94 -21.60
N LYS A 211 -18.30 6.42 -21.25
CA LYS A 211 -19.30 5.99 -22.24
C LYS A 211 -19.76 7.18 -23.10
N GLY A 212 -20.07 8.33 -22.49
CA GLY A 212 -20.48 9.55 -23.21
C GLY A 212 -19.41 10.02 -24.18
N LYS A 213 -18.16 10.17 -23.74
CA LYS A 213 -17.03 10.55 -24.61
C LYS A 213 -16.87 9.57 -25.79
N LEU A 214 -17.00 8.26 -25.52
CA LEU A 214 -16.86 7.25 -26.55
C LEU A 214 -17.97 7.37 -27.60
N LEU A 215 -19.22 7.56 -27.19
CA LEU A 215 -20.35 7.74 -28.09
C LEU A 215 -20.28 9.03 -28.93
N GLU A 216 -19.71 10.12 -28.37
CA GLU A 216 -19.48 11.38 -29.11
C GLU A 216 -18.37 11.23 -30.17
N SER A 217 -17.46 10.27 -30.00
CA SER A 217 -16.34 10.06 -30.92
C SER A 217 -16.67 9.14 -32.11
N LEU A 218 -17.85 8.50 -32.11
CA LEU A 218 -18.32 7.56 -33.14
C LEU A 218 -19.21 8.25 -34.16
#